data_e20eac39de753657002a3a6f5bd770d7
#
_entry.id   e20eac39de753657002a3a6f5bd770d7
#
_cell.length_a   1.000
_cell.length_b   1.000
_cell.length_c   1.000
_cell.angle_alpha   90.00
_cell.angle_beta   90.00
_cell.angle_gamma   90.00
#
_symmetry.space_group_name_H-M   'P 1'
#
loop_
_entity.id
_entity.type
_entity.pdbx_description
1 polymer ?
#
loop_
_entity_poly.entity_id
_entity_poly.type
_entity_poly.pdbx_seq_one_letter_code
_entity_poly.pdbx_strand_id
1 'polypeptide(L)'
;ACPTCEGTRLNATARAVKFAGKGITELARLSVTQIRAWCDTVGLKGRDAEIARDLLPEIKSRLEFLEQVGLNYLTLDRGAPTLSGGEAQRIRLAAQLGSNLQGVCYVLDEPTIGLHARDNQILLNALHLLSSKGNTLVVVEHDEDTIRRADHIIDIGPSAGKRGGRLMGEGAVSDITSVGDSQTGKYLLHAMRHPVQKRRHVSFHEDGLALPWLSLE
;
A
#
# COMPACT_ATOMS: atom_id res chain seq x y z
N ALA A 1 4.98 19.78 22.06
CA ALA A 1 3.67 20.25 21.57
C ALA A 1 3.52 21.75 21.90
N CYS A 2 2.85 22.51 21.03
CA CYS A 2 2.55 23.92 21.29
C CYS A 2 1.64 24.04 22.54
N PRO A 3 1.99 24.85 23.56
CA PRO A 3 1.20 24.94 24.79
C PRO A 3 -0.20 25.53 24.57
N THR A 4 -0.38 26.38 23.53
CA THR A 4 -1.67 27.01 23.24
C THR A 4 -2.66 26.07 22.55
N CYS A 5 -2.21 25.24 21.62
CA CYS A 5 -3.10 24.34 20.86
C CYS A 5 -2.94 22.87 21.25
N GLU A 6 -2.04 22.52 22.17
CA GLU A 6 -1.79 21.14 22.64
C GLU A 6 -1.53 20.13 21.49
N GLY A 7 -0.91 20.63 20.40
CA GLY A 7 -0.63 19.83 19.22
C GLY A 7 -1.79 19.72 18.21
N THR A 8 -2.97 20.27 18.49
CA THR A 8 -4.14 20.17 17.61
C THR A 8 -4.07 21.08 16.38
N ARG A 9 -3.22 22.12 16.41
CA ARG A 9 -3.12 23.18 15.38
C ARG A 9 -4.39 24.01 15.21
N LEU A 10 -5.35 23.88 16.14
CA LEU A 10 -6.62 24.58 16.15
C LEU A 10 -6.68 25.61 17.27
N ASN A 11 -7.37 26.73 17.03
CA ASN A 11 -7.68 27.70 18.07
C ASN A 11 -8.75 27.17 19.05
N ALA A 12 -8.97 27.88 20.17
CA ALA A 12 -9.90 27.44 21.20
C ALA A 12 -11.34 27.30 20.68
N THR A 13 -11.79 28.22 19.83
CA THR A 13 -13.12 28.20 19.25
C THR A 13 -13.34 26.96 18.36
N ALA A 14 -12.39 26.66 17.47
CA ALA A 14 -12.47 25.49 16.61
C ALA A 14 -12.41 24.17 17.41
N ARG A 15 -11.66 24.11 18.52
CA ARG A 15 -11.63 22.96 19.43
C ARG A 15 -12.94 22.75 20.19
N ALA A 16 -13.69 23.82 20.43
CA ALA A 16 -14.98 23.75 21.12
C ALA A 16 -16.12 23.20 20.23
N VAL A 17 -15.94 23.21 18.89
CA VAL A 17 -16.95 22.67 17.96
C VAL A 17 -17.02 21.16 18.09
N LYS A 18 -18.23 20.63 18.34
CA LYS A 18 -18.48 19.19 18.41
C LYS A 18 -19.58 18.79 17.44
N PHE A 19 -19.40 17.64 16.82
CA PHE A 19 -20.38 16.99 15.97
C PHE A 19 -20.69 15.61 16.57
N ALA A 20 -21.94 15.33 16.86
CA ALA A 20 -22.37 14.11 17.59
C ALA A 20 -21.54 13.84 18.86
N GLY A 21 -21.26 14.89 19.64
CA GLY A 21 -20.50 14.82 20.88
C GLY A 21 -18.97 14.72 20.75
N LYS A 22 -18.42 14.58 19.55
CA LYS A 22 -16.98 14.47 19.28
C LYS A 22 -16.41 15.69 18.59
N GLY A 23 -15.22 16.11 19.00
CA GLY A 23 -14.45 17.14 18.31
C GLY A 23 -13.67 16.55 17.11
N ILE A 24 -13.30 17.42 16.16
CA ILE A 24 -12.53 16.99 14.96
C ILE A 24 -11.20 16.31 15.32
N THR A 25 -10.53 16.77 16.39
CA THR A 25 -9.26 16.18 16.84
C THR A 25 -9.44 14.80 17.45
N GLU A 26 -10.58 14.55 18.12
CA GLU A 26 -10.91 13.24 18.66
C GLU A 26 -11.17 12.25 17.51
N LEU A 27 -11.89 12.69 16.49
CA LEU A 27 -12.16 11.87 15.29
C LEU A 27 -10.88 11.62 14.50
N ALA A 28 -10.04 12.63 14.29
CA ALA A 28 -8.81 12.49 13.51
C ALA A 28 -7.78 11.55 14.15
N ARG A 29 -7.83 11.32 15.45
CA ARG A 29 -6.98 10.36 16.18
C ARG A 29 -7.44 8.90 16.07
N LEU A 30 -8.67 8.67 15.61
CA LEU A 30 -9.15 7.33 15.34
C LEU A 30 -8.49 6.79 14.07
N SER A 31 -8.33 5.47 13.99
CA SER A 31 -7.93 4.82 12.75
C SER A 31 -9.04 4.92 11.69
N VAL A 32 -8.68 4.75 10.43
CA VAL A 32 -9.64 4.75 9.30
C VAL A 32 -10.81 3.80 9.60
N THR A 33 -10.54 2.57 10.03
CA THR A 33 -11.58 1.60 10.42
C THR A 33 -12.46 2.10 11.57
N GLN A 34 -11.86 2.71 12.58
CA GLN A 34 -12.63 3.22 13.73
C GLN A 34 -13.53 4.40 13.35
N ILE A 35 -13.03 5.31 12.47
CA ILE A 35 -13.85 6.43 11.99
C ILE A 35 -15.01 5.90 11.16
N ARG A 36 -14.77 4.93 10.28
CA ARG A 36 -15.81 4.31 9.46
C ARG A 36 -16.89 3.66 10.33
N ALA A 37 -16.50 2.86 11.31
CA ALA A 37 -17.44 2.25 12.26
C ALA A 37 -18.25 3.32 13.05
N TRP A 38 -17.59 4.42 13.44
CA TRP A 38 -18.30 5.54 14.07
C TRP A 38 -19.31 6.18 13.11
N CYS A 39 -18.95 6.43 11.86
CA CYS A 39 -19.87 6.96 10.85
C CYS A 39 -21.08 6.05 10.59
N ASP A 40 -20.95 4.72 10.79
CA ASP A 40 -22.05 3.77 10.63
C ASP A 40 -22.99 3.76 11.82
N THR A 41 -22.48 4.10 13.00
CA THR A 41 -23.23 4.05 14.27
C THR A 41 -23.75 5.40 14.73
N VAL A 42 -23.29 6.51 14.13
CA VAL A 42 -23.70 7.85 14.56
C VAL A 42 -25.18 8.11 14.25
N GLY A 43 -25.98 8.23 15.33
CA GLY A 43 -27.39 8.54 15.24
C GLY A 43 -27.62 10.06 15.21
N LEU A 44 -27.79 10.64 14.03
CA LEU A 44 -28.01 12.08 13.84
C LEU A 44 -29.49 12.42 13.78
N LYS A 45 -29.87 13.57 14.35
CA LYS A 45 -31.24 14.08 14.34
C LYS A 45 -31.25 15.58 14.05
N GLY A 46 -32.39 16.07 13.49
CA GLY A 46 -32.59 17.48 13.24
C GLY A 46 -31.53 18.08 12.30
N ARG A 47 -31.05 19.26 12.62
CA ARG A 47 -30.09 20.02 11.81
C ARG A 47 -28.79 19.27 11.50
N ASP A 48 -28.29 18.48 12.45
CA ASP A 48 -27.05 17.71 12.25
C ASP A 48 -27.25 16.62 11.19
N ALA A 49 -28.42 16.01 11.14
CA ALA A 49 -28.76 15.04 10.10
C ALA A 49 -28.85 15.68 8.72
N GLU A 50 -29.40 16.88 8.61
CA GLU A 50 -29.47 17.64 7.34
C GLU A 50 -28.07 18.00 6.83
N ILE A 51 -27.19 18.51 7.70
CA ILE A 51 -25.81 18.85 7.35
C ILE A 51 -25.03 17.61 6.91
N ALA A 52 -25.21 16.51 7.61
CA ALA A 52 -24.44 15.30 7.40
C ALA A 52 -24.94 14.44 6.22
N ARG A 53 -26.15 14.69 5.73
CA ARG A 53 -26.80 13.84 4.71
C ARG A 53 -25.94 13.57 3.50
N ASP A 54 -25.28 14.60 2.99
CA ASP A 54 -24.46 14.50 1.77
C ASP A 54 -22.95 14.30 2.11
N LEU A 55 -22.51 14.78 3.29
CA LEU A 55 -21.11 14.71 3.71
C LEU A 55 -20.70 13.33 4.24
N LEU A 56 -21.55 12.66 5.02
CA LEU A 56 -21.20 11.35 5.58
C LEU A 56 -20.99 10.26 4.53
N PRO A 57 -21.82 10.12 3.49
CA PRO A 57 -21.58 9.16 2.42
C PRO A 57 -20.24 9.41 1.71
N GLU A 58 -19.89 10.68 1.45
CA GLU A 58 -18.63 11.06 0.82
C GLU A 58 -17.43 10.71 1.71
N ILE A 59 -17.51 11.00 3.01
CA ILE A 59 -16.46 10.65 3.98
C ILE A 59 -16.31 9.13 4.05
N LYS A 60 -17.41 8.37 4.15
CA LYS A 60 -17.39 6.90 4.16
C LYS A 60 -16.75 6.32 2.92
N SER A 61 -17.08 6.83 1.75
CA SER A 61 -16.49 6.40 0.48
C SER A 61 -14.97 6.63 0.46
N ARG A 62 -14.49 7.77 0.92
CA ARG A 62 -13.05 8.07 1.00
C ARG A 62 -12.32 7.18 2.01
N LEU A 63 -12.95 6.91 3.15
CA LEU A 63 -12.39 5.98 4.14
C LEU A 63 -12.35 4.55 3.59
N GLU A 64 -13.36 4.13 2.83
CA GLU A 64 -13.37 2.84 2.16
C GLU A 64 -12.22 2.68 1.16
N PHE A 65 -11.93 3.71 0.35
CA PHE A 65 -10.76 3.68 -0.55
C PHE A 65 -9.44 3.54 0.21
N LEU A 66 -9.31 4.18 1.38
CA LEU A 66 -8.13 3.99 2.24
C LEU A 66 -8.03 2.56 2.77
N GLU A 67 -9.14 1.92 3.12
CA GLU A 67 -9.16 0.51 3.51
C GLU A 67 -8.81 -0.42 2.34
N GLN A 68 -9.33 -0.14 1.14
CA GLN A 68 -9.05 -0.91 -0.08
C GLN A 68 -7.58 -0.91 -0.49
N VAL A 69 -6.81 0.09 -0.05
CA VAL A 69 -5.36 0.12 -0.26
C VAL A 69 -4.55 -0.32 0.98
N GLY A 70 -5.21 -0.90 1.99
CA GLY A 70 -4.56 -1.45 3.17
C GLY A 70 -4.10 -0.40 4.20
N LEU A 71 -4.70 0.79 4.23
CA LEU A 71 -4.39 1.88 5.17
C LEU A 71 -5.41 1.98 6.31
N ASN A 72 -6.07 0.89 6.66
CA ASN A 72 -7.09 0.80 7.69
C ASN A 72 -6.61 1.20 9.09
N TYR A 73 -5.33 1.01 9.39
CA TYR A 73 -4.70 1.36 10.67
C TYR A 73 -4.31 2.83 10.80
N LEU A 74 -4.23 3.56 9.68
CA LEU A 74 -3.73 4.94 9.66
C LEU A 74 -4.71 5.89 10.36
N THR A 75 -4.16 6.85 11.12
CA THR A 75 -4.95 7.94 11.72
C THR A 75 -4.90 9.19 10.85
N LEU A 76 -5.99 9.97 10.82
CA LEU A 76 -6.07 11.15 9.95
C LEU A 76 -5.25 12.36 10.47
N ASP A 77 -4.85 12.35 11.72
CA ASP A 77 -3.99 13.39 12.32
C ASP A 77 -2.49 13.17 12.04
N ARG A 78 -2.14 12.06 11.42
CA ARG A 78 -0.75 11.72 11.11
C ARG A 78 -0.16 12.69 10.09
N GLY A 79 0.95 13.29 10.45
CA GLY A 79 1.64 14.27 9.59
C GLY A 79 2.30 13.63 8.38
N ALA A 80 2.20 14.25 7.20
CA ALA A 80 2.81 13.75 5.97
C ALA A 80 4.31 13.38 6.08
N PRO A 81 5.16 14.12 6.82
CA PRO A 81 6.57 13.74 7.00
C PRO A 81 6.80 12.45 7.80
N THR A 82 5.78 11.92 8.48
CA THR A 82 5.87 10.68 9.25
C THR A 82 5.41 9.46 8.48
N LEU A 83 4.89 9.64 7.27
CA LEU A 83 4.45 8.56 6.40
C LEU A 83 5.66 7.88 5.74
N SER A 84 5.62 6.56 5.62
CA SER A 84 6.54 5.84 4.75
C SER A 84 6.26 6.15 3.27
N GLY A 85 7.24 5.91 2.41
CA GLY A 85 7.06 6.09 0.96
C GLY A 85 5.86 5.28 0.42
N GLY A 86 5.73 4.03 0.84
CA GLY A 86 4.60 3.17 0.46
C GLY A 86 3.25 3.65 1.00
N GLU A 87 3.17 4.17 2.24
CA GLU A 87 1.95 4.78 2.78
C GLU A 87 1.52 6.00 1.95
N ALA A 88 2.47 6.89 1.65
CA ALA A 88 2.19 8.09 0.85
C ALA A 88 1.70 7.73 -0.57
N GLN A 89 2.30 6.72 -1.19
CA GLN A 89 1.89 6.23 -2.51
C GLN A 89 0.47 5.64 -2.47
N ARG A 90 0.15 4.82 -1.47
CA ARG A 90 -1.18 4.24 -1.31
C ARG A 90 -2.26 5.27 -1.01
N ILE A 91 -1.95 6.33 -0.25
CA ILE A 91 -2.87 7.47 -0.06
C ILE A 91 -3.20 8.12 -1.41
N ARG A 92 -2.20 8.33 -2.28
CA ARG A 92 -2.42 8.86 -3.63
C ARG A 92 -3.29 7.91 -4.46
N LEU A 93 -3.04 6.60 -4.40
CA LEU A 93 -3.84 5.59 -5.08
C LEU A 93 -5.30 5.59 -4.60
N ALA A 94 -5.54 5.67 -3.28
CA ALA A 94 -6.88 5.78 -2.72
C ALA A 94 -7.63 7.02 -3.24
N ALA A 95 -6.93 8.16 -3.34
CA ALA A 95 -7.50 9.38 -3.91
C ALA A 95 -7.88 9.20 -5.39
N GLN A 96 -7.10 8.44 -6.17
CA GLN A 96 -7.41 8.15 -7.57
C GLN A 96 -8.59 7.18 -7.71
N LEU A 97 -8.70 6.17 -6.86
CA LEU A 97 -9.87 5.28 -6.84
C LEU A 97 -11.17 6.05 -6.63
N GLY A 98 -11.13 7.10 -5.79
CA GLY A 98 -12.27 7.98 -5.51
C GLY A 98 -12.57 9.02 -6.59
N SER A 99 -11.66 9.24 -7.54
CA SER A 99 -11.84 10.33 -8.54
C SER A 99 -12.86 10.03 -9.64
N ASN A 100 -13.29 8.76 -9.79
CA ASN A 100 -14.14 8.29 -10.90
C ASN A 100 -13.63 8.67 -12.31
N LEU A 101 -12.35 8.99 -12.45
CA LEU A 101 -11.74 9.28 -13.74
C LEU A 101 -11.63 7.99 -14.57
N GLN A 102 -11.86 8.14 -15.88
CA GLN A 102 -11.75 7.08 -16.89
C GLN A 102 -10.83 7.54 -18.03
N GLY A 103 -10.20 6.60 -18.70
CA GLY A 103 -9.27 6.90 -19.79
C GLY A 103 -7.96 7.55 -19.38
N VAL A 104 -7.58 7.45 -18.10
CA VAL A 104 -6.32 7.97 -17.56
C VAL A 104 -5.25 6.90 -17.62
N CYS A 105 -4.02 7.30 -17.92
CA CYS A 105 -2.84 6.45 -17.78
C CYS A 105 -2.15 6.74 -16.45
N TYR A 106 -2.08 5.73 -15.58
CA TYR A 106 -1.37 5.77 -14.31
C TYR A 106 -0.02 5.07 -14.46
N VAL A 107 1.04 5.76 -14.06
CA VAL A 107 2.39 5.19 -14.01
C VAL A 107 2.78 5.02 -12.54
N LEU A 108 3.05 3.80 -12.14
CA LEU A 108 3.39 3.41 -10.78
C LEU A 108 4.78 2.76 -10.76
N ASP A 109 5.64 3.25 -9.90
CA ASP A 109 7.00 2.76 -9.72
C ASP A 109 7.08 1.99 -8.39
N GLU A 110 7.36 0.69 -8.48
CA GLU A 110 7.48 -0.25 -7.37
C GLU A 110 6.39 -0.10 -6.27
N PRO A 111 5.09 -0.14 -6.63
CA PRO A 111 4.03 0.11 -5.66
C PRO A 111 3.94 -0.94 -4.55
N THR A 112 4.56 -2.11 -4.71
CA THR A 112 4.59 -3.19 -3.70
C THR A 112 5.76 -3.07 -2.72
N ILE A 113 6.69 -2.12 -2.93
CA ILE A 113 7.90 -2.00 -2.11
C ILE A 113 7.59 -1.86 -0.61
N GLY A 114 8.23 -2.69 0.21
CA GLY A 114 8.06 -2.67 1.66
C GLY A 114 6.72 -3.19 2.17
N LEU A 115 5.91 -3.84 1.32
CA LEU A 115 4.67 -4.48 1.71
C LEU A 115 4.90 -5.93 2.15
N HIS A 116 4.09 -6.36 3.10
CA HIS A 116 3.95 -7.79 3.40
C HIS A 116 3.14 -8.48 2.29
N ALA A 117 3.40 -9.76 2.00
CA ALA A 117 2.72 -10.52 0.95
C ALA A 117 1.18 -10.42 1.00
N ARG A 118 0.59 -10.36 2.21
CA ARG A 118 -0.85 -10.16 2.40
C ARG A 118 -1.32 -8.78 1.91
N ASP A 119 -0.51 -7.75 2.14
CA ASP A 119 -0.85 -6.38 1.75
C ASP A 119 -0.68 -6.18 0.25
N ASN A 120 0.23 -6.93 -0.40
CA ASN A 120 0.36 -6.96 -1.86
C ASN A 120 -0.96 -7.36 -2.53
N GLN A 121 -1.68 -8.37 -2.01
CA GLN A 121 -2.97 -8.78 -2.57
C GLN A 121 -4.01 -7.66 -2.50
N ILE A 122 -4.04 -6.90 -1.41
CA ILE A 122 -4.95 -5.76 -1.24
C ILE A 122 -4.63 -4.70 -2.29
N LEU A 123 -3.35 -4.37 -2.46
CA LEU A 123 -2.91 -3.40 -3.46
C LEU A 123 -3.24 -3.85 -4.88
N LEU A 124 -2.94 -5.11 -5.24
CA LEU A 124 -3.20 -5.67 -6.56
C LEU A 124 -4.70 -5.65 -6.90
N ASN A 125 -5.56 -5.92 -5.93
CA ASN A 125 -7.01 -5.81 -6.11
C ASN A 125 -7.45 -4.36 -6.36
N ALA A 126 -6.85 -3.39 -5.65
CA ALA A 126 -7.11 -1.97 -5.86
C ALA A 126 -6.66 -1.50 -7.26
N LEU A 127 -5.50 -1.96 -7.73
CA LEU A 127 -5.01 -1.70 -9.08
C LEU A 127 -5.95 -2.30 -10.15
N HIS A 128 -6.37 -3.53 -9.95
CA HIS A 128 -7.35 -4.16 -10.85
C HIS A 128 -8.68 -3.40 -10.91
N LEU A 129 -9.16 -2.92 -9.76
CA LEU A 129 -10.37 -2.09 -9.72
C LEU A 129 -10.16 -0.77 -10.49
N LEU A 130 -8.97 -0.17 -10.42
CA LEU A 130 -8.65 1.05 -11.15
C LEU A 130 -8.61 0.80 -12.67
N SER A 131 -8.01 -0.33 -13.11
CA SER A 131 -7.99 -0.76 -14.51
C SER A 131 -9.40 -1.04 -15.03
N SER A 132 -10.24 -1.74 -14.26
CA SER A 132 -11.61 -2.10 -14.66
C SER A 132 -12.53 -0.91 -14.90
N LYS A 133 -12.15 0.27 -14.39
CA LYS A 133 -12.84 1.54 -14.69
C LYS A 133 -12.48 2.14 -16.06
N GLY A 134 -11.74 1.43 -16.91
CA GLY A 134 -11.32 1.89 -18.24
C GLY A 134 -10.05 2.74 -18.23
N ASN A 135 -9.20 2.57 -17.23
CA ASN A 135 -7.90 3.21 -17.15
C ASN A 135 -6.77 2.29 -17.61
N THR A 136 -5.67 2.88 -18.05
CA THR A 136 -4.43 2.17 -18.35
C THR A 136 -3.48 2.25 -17.16
N LEU A 137 -2.92 1.12 -16.76
CA LEU A 137 -1.90 1.07 -15.70
C LEU A 137 -0.56 0.65 -16.29
N VAL A 138 0.46 1.46 -16.07
CA VAL A 138 1.85 1.10 -16.36
C VAL A 138 2.54 0.94 -14.99
N VAL A 139 2.96 -0.27 -14.69
CA VAL A 139 3.54 -0.61 -13.38
C VAL A 139 4.96 -1.10 -13.60
N VAL A 140 5.93 -0.43 -12.99
CA VAL A 140 7.31 -0.90 -12.94
C VAL A 140 7.43 -1.77 -11.69
N GLU A 141 7.70 -3.05 -11.86
CA GLU A 141 7.73 -4.02 -10.75
C GLU A 141 8.71 -5.17 -11.00
N HIS A 142 9.10 -5.79 -9.90
CA HIS A 142 9.93 -7.00 -9.88
C HIS A 142 9.33 -8.11 -9.02
N ASP A 143 8.17 -7.86 -8.43
CA ASP A 143 7.41 -8.85 -7.66
C ASP A 143 6.70 -9.84 -8.60
N GLU A 144 6.87 -11.13 -8.36
CA GLU A 144 6.35 -12.20 -9.22
C GLU A 144 4.82 -12.19 -9.31
N ASP A 145 4.12 -12.00 -8.19
CA ASP A 145 2.67 -12.01 -8.15
C ASP A 145 2.08 -10.85 -8.96
N THR A 146 2.74 -9.70 -8.94
CA THR A 146 2.37 -8.53 -9.73
C THR A 146 2.60 -8.77 -11.22
N ILE A 147 3.77 -9.29 -11.59
CA ILE A 147 4.12 -9.59 -12.99
C ILE A 147 3.14 -10.62 -13.57
N ARG A 148 2.81 -11.67 -12.84
CA ARG A 148 1.87 -12.71 -13.30
C ARG A 148 0.44 -12.24 -13.51
N ARG A 149 0.04 -11.12 -12.89
CA ARG A 149 -1.29 -10.51 -13.02
C ARG A 149 -1.38 -9.46 -14.12
N ALA A 150 -0.26 -9.11 -14.74
CA ALA A 150 -0.25 -8.15 -15.82
C ALA A 150 -0.91 -8.73 -17.08
N ASP A 151 -1.72 -7.92 -17.75
CA ASP A 151 -2.30 -8.27 -19.05
C ASP A 151 -1.24 -8.29 -20.14
N HIS A 152 -0.22 -7.44 -20.00
CA HIS A 152 0.91 -7.32 -20.93
C HIS A 152 2.18 -6.97 -20.16
N ILE A 153 3.28 -7.64 -20.48
CA ILE A 153 4.58 -7.46 -19.85
C ILE A 153 5.54 -6.92 -20.88
N ILE A 154 6.34 -5.95 -20.49
CA ILE A 154 7.47 -5.41 -21.27
C ILE A 154 8.74 -5.67 -20.46
N ASP A 155 9.55 -6.63 -20.88
CA ASP A 155 10.79 -6.99 -20.22
C ASP A 155 11.96 -6.19 -20.78
N ILE A 156 12.62 -5.42 -19.90
CA ILE A 156 13.74 -4.54 -20.26
C ILE A 156 15.00 -5.04 -19.54
N GLY A 157 16.03 -5.34 -20.30
CA GLY A 157 17.28 -5.88 -19.75
C GLY A 157 18.44 -5.83 -20.72
N PRO A 158 19.41 -6.78 -20.59
CA PRO A 158 19.63 -7.72 -19.46
C PRO A 158 20.35 -7.10 -18.26
N SER A 159 20.89 -5.88 -18.39
CA SER A 159 21.64 -5.18 -17.36
C SER A 159 21.22 -3.71 -17.25
N ALA A 160 21.83 -2.96 -16.35
CA ALA A 160 21.52 -1.55 -16.11
C ALA A 160 22.52 -0.60 -16.80
N GLY A 161 22.18 0.69 -16.89
CA GLY A 161 23.02 1.75 -17.41
C GLY A 161 23.31 1.61 -18.90
N LYS A 162 24.54 1.92 -19.33
CA LYS A 162 24.95 1.93 -20.75
C LYS A 162 24.83 0.58 -21.47
N ARG A 163 24.72 -0.53 -20.72
CA ARG A 163 24.63 -1.89 -21.26
C ARG A 163 23.22 -2.48 -21.14
N GLY A 164 22.29 -1.76 -20.54
CA GLY A 164 20.91 -2.15 -20.34
C GLY A 164 19.92 -1.37 -21.19
N GLY A 165 18.63 -1.49 -20.86
CA GLY A 165 17.56 -0.71 -21.48
C GLY A 165 17.15 -1.24 -22.86
N ARG A 166 17.43 -2.51 -23.17
CA ARG A 166 16.97 -3.16 -24.40
C ARG A 166 15.67 -3.90 -24.12
N LEU A 167 14.76 -3.87 -25.08
CA LEU A 167 13.59 -4.73 -25.06
C LEU A 167 14.05 -6.19 -25.21
N MET A 168 13.83 -7.01 -24.19
CA MET A 168 14.15 -8.44 -24.20
C MET A 168 12.99 -9.26 -24.70
N GLY A 169 11.77 -8.88 -24.36
CA GLY A 169 10.53 -9.50 -24.81
C GLY A 169 9.32 -8.69 -24.36
N GLU A 170 8.20 -8.93 -25.01
CA GLU A 170 6.91 -8.34 -24.65
C GLU A 170 5.78 -9.34 -24.89
N GLY A 171 4.69 -9.22 -24.17
CA GLY A 171 3.51 -10.07 -24.28
C GLY A 171 3.02 -10.62 -22.94
N ALA A 172 2.36 -11.76 -22.97
CA ALA A 172 1.91 -12.47 -21.79
C ALA A 172 3.08 -13.16 -21.06
N VAL A 173 2.82 -13.71 -19.89
CA VAL A 173 3.83 -14.48 -19.11
C VAL A 173 4.46 -15.61 -19.96
N SER A 174 3.66 -16.31 -20.77
CA SER A 174 4.12 -17.37 -21.67
C SER A 174 5.15 -16.87 -22.69
N ASP A 175 4.95 -15.66 -23.20
CA ASP A 175 5.83 -15.08 -24.23
C ASP A 175 7.17 -14.70 -23.59
N ILE A 176 7.16 -14.06 -22.43
CA ILE A 176 8.36 -13.70 -21.67
C ILE A 176 9.17 -14.94 -21.25
N THR A 177 8.49 -15.99 -20.79
CA THR A 177 9.16 -17.23 -20.37
C THR A 177 9.78 -18.01 -21.53
N SER A 178 9.34 -17.78 -22.75
CA SER A 178 9.92 -18.39 -23.98
C SER A 178 11.21 -17.72 -24.42
N VAL A 179 11.51 -16.51 -23.94
CA VAL A 179 12.73 -15.76 -24.32
C VAL A 179 13.92 -16.28 -23.51
N GLY A 180 14.83 -17.00 -24.18
CA GLY A 180 15.99 -17.65 -23.54
C GLY A 180 16.95 -16.72 -22.80
N ASP A 181 17.08 -15.46 -23.25
CA ASP A 181 17.97 -14.45 -22.65
C ASP A 181 17.29 -13.57 -21.61
N SER A 182 15.95 -13.67 -21.45
CA SER A 182 15.21 -12.94 -20.44
C SER A 182 15.55 -13.47 -19.04
N GLN A 183 16.04 -12.59 -18.16
CA GLN A 183 16.25 -12.93 -16.75
C GLN A 183 14.90 -13.05 -16.02
N THR A 184 13.97 -12.18 -16.35
CA THR A 184 12.59 -12.19 -15.83
C THR A 184 11.90 -13.50 -16.25
N GLY A 185 12.03 -13.93 -17.51
CA GLY A 185 11.47 -15.18 -17.98
C GLY A 185 12.04 -16.39 -17.24
N LYS A 186 13.36 -16.45 -17.04
CA LYS A 186 14.00 -17.51 -16.24
C LYS A 186 13.50 -17.53 -14.81
N TYR A 187 13.37 -16.36 -14.19
CA TYR A 187 12.83 -16.24 -12.82
C TYR A 187 11.39 -16.75 -12.71
N LEU A 188 10.52 -16.37 -13.65
CA LEU A 188 9.13 -16.81 -13.69
C LEU A 188 8.96 -18.31 -13.96
N LEU A 189 9.88 -18.93 -14.72
CA LEU A 189 9.88 -20.38 -14.95
C LEU A 189 10.35 -21.16 -13.74
N HIS A 190 11.31 -20.62 -13.00
CA HIS A 190 11.97 -21.29 -11.89
C HIS A 190 11.50 -20.79 -10.54
N ALA A 191 10.33 -20.15 -10.50
CA ALA A 191 9.76 -19.60 -9.27
C ALA A 191 10.07 -20.49 -8.05
N MET A 192 11.16 -20.15 -7.38
CA MET A 192 11.57 -20.62 -6.07
C MET A 192 11.55 -22.15 -5.82
N ARG A 193 12.17 -22.93 -6.66
CA ARG A 193 12.83 -24.11 -6.15
C ARG A 193 14.12 -23.66 -5.46
N HIS A 194 14.00 -23.16 -4.24
CA HIS A 194 15.18 -23.06 -3.38
C HIS A 194 15.75 -24.48 -3.31
N PRO A 195 16.98 -24.73 -3.80
CA PRO A 195 17.59 -26.00 -3.53
C PRO A 195 17.58 -26.15 -2.01
N VAL A 196 16.96 -27.23 -1.54
CA VAL A 196 16.92 -27.54 -0.11
C VAL A 196 18.38 -27.65 0.30
N GLN A 197 18.94 -26.55 0.80
CA GLN A 197 20.29 -26.60 1.36
C GLN A 197 20.21 -27.58 2.54
N LYS A 198 20.93 -28.68 2.42
CA LYS A 198 21.11 -29.61 3.54
C LYS A 198 21.56 -28.76 4.72
N ARG A 199 20.87 -28.88 5.86
CA ARG A 199 21.27 -28.20 7.10
C ARG A 199 22.76 -28.44 7.29
N ARG A 200 23.55 -27.39 7.43
CA ARG A 200 24.95 -27.49 7.85
C ARG A 200 24.95 -28.29 9.15
N HIS A 201 25.68 -29.40 9.17
CA HIS A 201 25.99 -30.09 10.40
C HIS A 201 26.84 -29.12 11.25
N VAL A 202 26.25 -28.57 12.29
CA VAL A 202 26.99 -27.87 13.32
C VAL A 202 27.56 -28.95 14.22
N SER A 203 28.83 -29.27 14.03
CA SER A 203 29.56 -30.08 15.00
C SER A 203 29.73 -29.26 16.27
N PHE A 204 29.06 -29.66 17.33
CA PHE A 204 29.39 -29.14 18.66
C PHE A 204 30.74 -29.69 19.02
N HIS A 205 31.77 -28.85 19.06
CA HIS A 205 33.02 -29.19 19.72
C HIS A 205 32.74 -29.15 21.23
N GLU A 206 32.91 -30.29 21.89
CA GLU A 206 32.82 -30.43 23.35
C GLU A 206 34.05 -29.85 24.09
N ASP A 207 34.87 -29.06 23.42
CA ASP A 207 35.98 -28.37 24.06
C ASP A 207 35.41 -27.17 24.82
N GLY A 208 35.30 -27.30 26.14
CA GLY A 208 34.70 -26.42 27.14
C GLY A 208 35.11 -24.94 27.16
N LEU A 209 35.28 -24.33 26.02
CA LEU A 209 35.41 -22.90 25.83
C LEU A 209 34.03 -22.34 25.53
N ALA A 210 33.42 -21.70 26.52
CA ALA A 210 32.21 -20.89 26.34
C ALA A 210 32.48 -19.84 25.27
N LEU A 211 31.95 -20.07 24.05
CA LEU A 211 31.89 -19.04 23.06
C LEU A 211 30.90 -17.96 23.55
N PRO A 212 31.24 -16.67 23.43
CA PRO A 212 30.33 -15.62 23.80
C PRO A 212 29.11 -15.67 22.86
N TRP A 213 28.01 -16.22 23.35
CA TRP A 213 26.75 -16.20 22.65
C TRP A 213 26.22 -14.79 22.63
N LEU A 214 25.74 -14.37 21.48
CA LEU A 214 24.98 -13.15 21.36
C LEU A 214 23.74 -13.27 22.26
N SER A 215 23.74 -12.62 23.40
CA SER A 215 22.52 -12.41 24.18
C SER A 215 21.75 -11.30 23.52
N LEU A 216 20.61 -11.63 22.92
CA LEU A 216 19.59 -10.67 22.52
C LEU A 216 18.84 -10.28 23.79
N GLU A 217 19.04 -9.04 24.27
CA GLU A 217 18.13 -8.37 25.20
C GLU A 217 16.95 -7.79 24.45
#